data_310f6feae900a7912795b52badec3766
#
_entry.id   310f6feae900a7912795b52badec3766
#
_cell.length_a   1.000
_cell.length_b   1.000
_cell.length_c   1.000
_cell.angle_alpha   90.00
_cell.angle_beta   90.00
_cell.angle_gamma   90.00
#
_symmetry.space_group_name_H-M   'P 1'
#
loop_
_entity.id
_entity.type
_entity.pdbx_description
1 polymer ?
#
loop_
_entity_poly.entity_id
_entity_poly.type
_entity_poly.pdbx_seq_one_letter_code
_entity_poly.pdbx_strand_id
1 'polypeptide(L)'
;FLLPDSSGVRGDNLLSLARRVDIARAGGSEKDLGPVFMLASVLIILLQLPLARFARRIGAIRILPVGFLLLCASFLSVACFAATPPPDSWLRLLPAASFVTLLTLGQMLLVPSAKDLIPVFATPATLGAHYGALATAGGVAVLAGNLLLGNQLDRALTPSSDAVVPWLQLAAFPMLSAIALVLIFRSGR
;
A
#
# COMPACT_ATOMS: atom_id res chain seq x y z
N PHE A 1 -29.21 -9.66 14.47
CA PHE A 1 -29.12 -8.94 13.18
C PHE A 1 -28.74 -7.51 13.49
N LEU A 2 -27.46 -7.27 13.80
CA LEU A 2 -26.89 -5.93 13.97
C LEU A 2 -26.17 -5.61 12.66
N LEU A 3 -26.73 -4.69 11.89
CA LEU A 3 -26.05 -4.05 10.77
C LEU A 3 -24.77 -3.41 11.30
N PRO A 4 -23.62 -3.58 10.68
CA PRO A 4 -22.41 -2.86 11.08
C PRO A 4 -22.67 -1.37 10.91
N ASP A 5 -22.42 -0.63 11.98
CA ASP A 5 -22.57 0.81 12.08
C ASP A 5 -21.78 1.50 10.96
N SER A 6 -22.49 2.13 10.03
CA SER A 6 -21.92 2.83 8.87
C SER A 6 -21.21 4.14 9.24
N SER A 7 -21.14 4.47 10.53
CA SER A 7 -20.55 5.73 11.02
C SER A 7 -19.02 5.72 11.18
N GLY A 8 -18.36 4.56 11.05
CA GLY A 8 -16.91 4.39 11.24
C GLY A 8 -16.03 4.59 10.00
N VAL A 9 -16.61 4.78 8.81
CA VAL A 9 -15.86 4.79 7.52
C VAL A 9 -15.32 6.17 7.16
N ARG A 10 -15.26 7.11 8.08
CA ARG A 10 -14.77 8.45 7.79
C ARG A 10 -13.24 8.53 7.91
N GLY A 11 -12.54 8.29 6.84
CA GLY A 11 -11.10 8.57 6.70
C GLY A 11 -10.17 7.38 6.51
N ASP A 12 -10.68 6.18 6.30
CA ASP A 12 -9.83 5.02 6.03
C ASP A 12 -9.25 5.09 4.62
N ASN A 13 -7.93 5.10 4.54
CA ASN A 13 -7.20 4.99 3.28
C ASN A 13 -7.51 3.64 2.61
N LEU A 14 -7.45 3.58 1.26
CA LEU A 14 -7.60 2.34 0.47
C LEU A 14 -6.77 1.16 1.03
N LEU A 15 -5.60 1.45 1.57
CA LEU A 15 -4.71 0.47 2.17
C LEU A 15 -5.26 -0.15 3.46
N SER A 16 -5.97 0.63 4.28
CA SER A 16 -6.63 0.11 5.48
C SER A 16 -7.86 -0.73 5.12
N LEU A 17 -8.61 -0.30 4.10
CA LEU A 17 -9.74 -1.06 3.57
C LEU A 17 -9.29 -2.40 2.98
N ALA A 18 -8.28 -2.39 2.12
CA ALA A 18 -7.69 -3.60 1.55
C ALA A 18 -7.23 -4.59 2.64
N ARG A 19 -6.60 -4.08 3.70
CA ARG A 19 -6.17 -4.89 4.85
C ARG A 19 -7.35 -5.50 5.61
N ARG A 20 -8.43 -4.74 5.82
CA ARG A 20 -9.65 -5.25 6.48
C ARG A 20 -10.32 -6.32 5.65
N VAL A 21 -10.43 -6.14 4.34
CA VAL A 21 -11.01 -7.13 3.42
C VAL A 21 -10.23 -8.44 3.45
N ASP A 22 -8.89 -8.39 3.43
CA ASP A 22 -8.08 -9.60 3.45
C ASP A 22 -8.25 -10.40 4.76
N ILE A 23 -8.27 -9.72 5.91
CA ILE A 23 -8.48 -10.36 7.21
C ILE A 23 -9.90 -10.90 7.35
N ALA A 24 -10.92 -10.15 6.91
CA ALA A 24 -12.31 -10.61 6.95
C ALA A 24 -12.51 -11.86 6.08
N ARG A 25 -11.88 -11.89 4.90
CA ARG A 25 -11.91 -13.05 4.00
C ARG A 25 -11.25 -14.28 4.60
N ALA A 26 -10.17 -14.11 5.38
CA ALA A 26 -9.49 -15.19 6.08
C ALA A 26 -10.31 -15.75 7.28
N GLY A 27 -11.57 -15.34 7.46
CA GLY A 27 -12.40 -15.73 8.61
C GLY A 27 -11.91 -15.13 9.92
N GLY A 28 -11.03 -14.11 9.86
CA GLY A 28 -10.47 -13.41 11.00
C GLY A 28 -11.51 -12.50 11.64
N SER A 29 -11.43 -12.37 12.96
CA SER A 29 -12.19 -11.40 13.72
C SER A 29 -11.43 -10.08 13.84
N GLU A 30 -12.08 -9.02 14.32
CA GLU A 30 -11.40 -7.76 14.66
C GLU A 30 -10.20 -7.96 15.63
N LYS A 31 -10.20 -9.05 16.40
CA LYS A 31 -9.08 -9.43 17.29
C LYS A 31 -7.81 -9.79 16.51
N ASP A 32 -7.94 -10.32 15.29
CA ASP A 32 -6.81 -10.70 14.44
C ASP A 32 -6.16 -9.47 13.77
N LEU A 33 -6.84 -8.31 13.76
CA LEU A 33 -6.28 -7.04 13.31
C LEU A 33 -5.14 -6.57 14.21
N GLY A 34 -5.24 -6.78 15.53
CA GLY A 34 -4.25 -6.35 16.50
C GLY A 34 -2.83 -6.84 16.20
N PRO A 35 -2.60 -8.15 16.07
CA PRO A 35 -1.29 -8.71 15.71
C PRO A 35 -0.73 -8.16 14.39
N VAL A 36 -1.57 -7.94 13.38
CA VAL A 36 -1.15 -7.40 12.07
C VAL A 36 -0.73 -5.94 12.17
N PHE A 37 -1.46 -5.11 12.93
CA PHE A 37 -1.06 -3.73 13.22
C PHE A 37 0.21 -3.67 14.08
N MET A 38 0.33 -4.57 15.06
CA MET A 38 1.54 -4.69 15.89
C MET A 38 2.75 -5.03 15.03
N LEU A 39 2.62 -5.97 14.09
CA LEU A 39 3.67 -6.31 13.13
C LEU A 39 4.13 -5.09 12.34
N ALA A 40 3.20 -4.30 11.77
CA ALA A 40 3.53 -3.08 11.04
C ALA A 40 4.28 -2.07 11.91
N SER A 41 3.82 -1.87 13.14
CA SER A 41 4.43 -0.93 14.09
C SER A 41 5.84 -1.35 14.48
N VAL A 42 6.05 -2.63 14.77
CA VAL A 42 7.37 -3.19 15.09
C VAL A 42 8.32 -3.05 13.90
N LEU A 43 7.85 -3.36 12.67
CA LEU A 43 8.66 -3.17 11.46
C LEU A 43 9.08 -1.71 11.28
N ILE A 44 8.16 -0.76 11.48
CA ILE A 44 8.48 0.67 11.39
C ILE A 44 9.55 1.03 12.42
N ILE A 45 9.35 0.70 13.69
CA ILE A 45 10.29 1.05 14.77
C ILE A 45 11.69 0.48 14.51
N LEU A 46 11.79 -0.79 14.09
CA LEU A 46 13.07 -1.47 13.91
C LEU A 46 13.77 -1.10 12.59
N LEU A 47 13.01 -0.94 11.51
CA LEU A 47 13.58 -0.83 10.17
C LEU A 47 13.62 0.60 9.64
N GLN A 48 12.89 1.56 10.22
CA GLN A 48 12.83 2.93 9.70
C GLN A 48 14.22 3.57 9.58
N LEU A 49 15.04 3.50 10.62
CA LEU A 49 16.37 4.09 10.58
C LEU A 49 17.35 3.38 9.63
N PRO A 50 17.50 2.04 9.67
CA PRO A 50 18.39 1.35 8.75
C PRO A 50 17.92 1.51 7.29
N LEU A 51 16.62 1.45 7.04
CA LEU A 51 16.08 1.57 5.70
C LEU A 51 16.23 3.00 5.14
N ALA A 52 16.05 4.02 5.98
CA ALA A 52 16.29 5.41 5.60
C ALA A 52 17.78 5.68 5.31
N ARG A 53 18.70 5.07 6.05
CA ARG A 53 20.14 5.16 5.75
C ARG A 53 20.47 4.48 4.43
N PHE A 54 19.90 3.31 4.18
CA PHE A 54 20.08 2.58 2.94
C PHE A 54 19.53 3.37 1.74
N ALA A 55 18.31 3.91 1.85
CA ALA A 55 17.71 4.74 0.82
C ALA A 55 18.55 5.96 0.45
N ARG A 56 19.09 6.66 1.46
CA ARG A 56 19.99 7.82 1.23
C ARG A 56 21.30 7.43 0.53
N ARG A 57 21.85 6.25 0.79
CA ARG A 57 23.08 5.78 0.12
C ARG A 57 22.85 5.50 -1.37
N ILE A 58 21.70 4.96 -1.73
CA ILE A 58 21.34 4.62 -3.12
C ILE A 58 20.87 5.87 -3.88
N GLY A 59 20.26 6.80 -3.18
CA GLY A 59 19.66 8.01 -3.74
C GLY A 59 18.18 7.84 -4.08
N ALA A 60 17.40 8.91 -3.86
CA ALA A 60 15.95 8.90 -3.98
C ALA A 60 15.45 8.40 -5.35
N ILE A 61 16.09 8.81 -6.43
CA ILE A 61 15.71 8.44 -7.80
C ILE A 61 15.76 6.92 -8.04
N ARG A 62 16.76 6.25 -7.49
CA ARG A 62 16.94 4.80 -7.69
C ARG A 62 16.10 3.97 -6.73
N ILE A 63 15.80 4.50 -5.55
CA ILE A 63 15.04 3.78 -4.53
C ILE A 63 13.53 3.82 -4.78
N LEU A 64 13.01 4.88 -5.43
CA LEU A 64 11.58 5.01 -5.74
C LEU A 64 11.01 3.83 -6.52
N PRO A 65 11.62 3.36 -7.64
CA PRO A 65 11.12 2.17 -8.34
C PRO A 65 11.09 0.93 -7.45
N VAL A 66 12.08 0.75 -6.57
CA VAL A 66 12.13 -0.37 -5.62
C VAL A 66 10.96 -0.32 -4.65
N GLY A 67 10.64 0.86 -4.11
CA GLY A 67 9.49 1.07 -3.24
C GLY A 67 8.16 0.73 -3.95
N PHE A 68 7.99 1.15 -5.20
CA PHE A 68 6.81 0.81 -6.01
C PHE A 68 6.71 -0.69 -6.31
N LEU A 69 7.83 -1.36 -6.60
CA LEU A 69 7.86 -2.82 -6.80
C LEU A 69 7.47 -3.58 -5.53
N LEU A 70 7.89 -3.12 -4.34
CA LEU A 70 7.46 -3.70 -3.07
C LEU A 70 5.97 -3.51 -2.84
N LEU A 71 5.40 -2.35 -3.18
CA LEU A 71 3.95 -2.14 -3.15
C LEU A 71 3.22 -3.06 -4.12
N CYS A 72 3.71 -3.21 -5.35
CA CYS A 72 3.16 -4.15 -6.31
C CYS A 72 3.18 -5.59 -5.75
N ALA A 73 4.32 -6.03 -5.22
CA ALA A 73 4.48 -7.35 -4.62
C ALA A 73 3.54 -7.57 -3.42
N SER A 74 3.25 -6.53 -2.64
CA SER A 74 2.28 -6.63 -1.53
C SER A 74 0.88 -6.99 -2.02
N PHE A 75 0.39 -6.32 -3.05
CA PHE A 75 -0.93 -6.63 -3.62
C PHE A 75 -0.96 -7.99 -4.33
N LEU A 76 0.11 -8.35 -5.03
CA LEU A 76 0.24 -9.66 -5.67
C LEU A 76 0.27 -10.79 -4.64
N SER A 77 0.87 -10.58 -3.47
CA SER A 77 0.87 -11.60 -2.40
C SER A 77 -0.54 -11.97 -1.96
N VAL A 78 -1.45 -10.99 -1.85
CA VAL A 78 -2.86 -11.28 -1.55
C VAL A 78 -3.58 -11.88 -2.74
N ALA A 79 -3.32 -11.38 -3.97
CA ALA A 79 -3.92 -11.91 -5.19
C ALA A 79 -3.70 -13.41 -5.35
N CYS A 80 -2.50 -13.92 -5.00
CA CYS A 80 -2.16 -15.33 -5.05
C CYS A 80 -3.06 -16.20 -4.16
N PHE A 81 -3.55 -15.67 -3.05
CA PHE A 81 -4.41 -16.38 -2.11
C PHE A 81 -5.90 -16.03 -2.27
N ALA A 82 -6.23 -15.04 -3.10
CA ALA A 82 -7.59 -14.51 -3.22
C ALA A 82 -8.62 -15.51 -3.74
N ALA A 83 -8.22 -16.46 -4.57
CA ALA A 83 -9.11 -17.47 -5.15
C ALA A 83 -9.27 -18.71 -4.28
N THR A 84 -8.44 -18.91 -3.25
CA THR A 84 -8.45 -20.11 -2.42
C THR A 84 -9.08 -19.85 -1.06
N PRO A 85 -9.85 -20.80 -0.51
CA PRO A 85 -10.33 -20.66 0.86
C PRO A 85 -9.14 -20.66 1.83
N PRO A 86 -9.21 -19.88 2.92
CA PRO A 86 -8.14 -19.81 3.90
C PRO A 86 -7.96 -21.17 4.61
N PRO A 87 -6.73 -21.57 4.92
CA PRO A 87 -6.47 -22.80 5.68
C PRO A 87 -6.98 -22.65 7.13
N ASP A 88 -7.47 -23.74 7.72
CA ASP A 88 -7.98 -23.82 9.10
C ASP A 88 -6.87 -23.79 10.17
N SER A 89 -5.79 -23.07 9.94
CA SER A 89 -4.63 -23.01 10.82
C SER A 89 -4.15 -21.56 11.00
N TRP A 90 -3.15 -21.35 11.87
CA TRP A 90 -2.48 -20.05 12.02
C TRP A 90 -1.92 -19.51 10.69
N LEU A 91 -1.72 -20.37 9.68
CA LEU A 91 -1.32 -19.97 8.32
C LEU A 91 -2.33 -19.08 7.60
N ARG A 92 -3.58 -18.99 8.08
CA ARG A 92 -4.62 -18.10 7.55
C ARG A 92 -4.22 -16.62 7.58
N LEU A 93 -3.34 -16.22 8.52
CA LEU A 93 -2.85 -14.85 8.64
C LEU A 93 -1.63 -14.56 7.78
N LEU A 94 -1.05 -15.57 7.13
CA LEU A 94 0.16 -15.44 6.32
C LEU A 94 -0.01 -14.47 5.13
N PRO A 95 -1.12 -14.49 4.37
CA PRO A 95 -1.38 -13.49 3.32
C PRO A 95 -1.41 -12.07 3.88
N ALA A 96 -2.14 -11.84 4.98
CA ALA A 96 -2.22 -10.53 5.62
C ALA A 96 -0.87 -10.07 6.18
N ALA A 97 -0.11 -10.96 6.79
CA ALA A 97 1.22 -10.65 7.31
C ALA A 97 2.21 -10.31 6.19
N SER A 98 2.22 -11.08 5.09
CA SER A 98 3.06 -10.82 3.93
C SER A 98 2.69 -9.51 3.26
N PHE A 99 1.40 -9.24 3.08
CA PHE A 99 0.88 -7.99 2.56
C PHE A 99 1.35 -6.79 3.38
N VAL A 100 1.12 -6.82 4.70
CA VAL A 100 1.48 -5.73 5.59
C VAL A 100 2.99 -5.51 5.63
N THR A 101 3.78 -6.58 5.64
CA THR A 101 5.24 -6.48 5.64
C THR A 101 5.75 -5.80 4.38
N LEU A 102 5.36 -6.28 3.20
CA LEU A 102 5.79 -5.72 1.91
C LEU A 102 5.28 -4.29 1.73
N LEU A 103 4.02 -4.03 2.10
CA LEU A 103 3.41 -2.71 2.06
C LEU A 103 4.18 -1.71 2.93
N THR A 104 4.46 -2.08 4.17
CA THR A 104 5.17 -1.23 5.14
C THR A 104 6.58 -0.91 4.63
N LEU A 105 7.32 -1.92 4.15
CA LEU A 105 8.65 -1.72 3.58
C LEU A 105 8.62 -0.81 2.35
N GLY A 106 7.66 -1.01 1.45
CA GLY A 106 7.47 -0.15 0.27
C GLY A 106 7.20 1.30 0.66
N GLN A 107 6.28 1.54 1.59
CA GLN A 107 5.95 2.89 2.06
C GLN A 107 7.13 3.58 2.77
N MET A 108 7.90 2.83 3.57
CA MET A 108 9.08 3.36 4.26
C MET A 108 10.18 3.81 3.30
N LEU A 109 10.25 3.23 2.10
CA LEU A 109 11.16 3.67 1.04
C LEU A 109 10.57 4.82 0.22
N LEU A 110 9.29 4.73 -0.16
CA LEU A 110 8.64 5.69 -1.05
C LEU A 110 8.43 7.05 -0.41
N VAL A 111 7.80 7.09 0.77
CA VAL A 111 7.34 8.36 1.36
C VAL A 111 8.49 9.33 1.65
N PRO A 112 9.57 8.92 2.34
CA PRO A 112 10.70 9.83 2.56
C PRO A 112 11.41 10.19 1.24
N SER A 113 11.62 9.23 0.33
CA SER A 113 12.32 9.49 -0.93
C SER A 113 11.57 10.43 -1.85
N ALA A 114 10.24 10.35 -1.91
CA ALA A 114 9.42 11.30 -2.65
C ALA A 114 9.51 12.71 -2.06
N LYS A 115 9.51 12.83 -0.72
CA LYS A 115 9.67 14.13 -0.04
C LYS A 115 11.08 14.71 -0.22
N ASP A 116 12.12 13.88 -0.25
CA ASP A 116 13.50 14.31 -0.45
C ASP A 116 13.76 14.86 -1.86
N LEU A 117 12.91 14.50 -2.85
CA LEU A 117 12.99 15.05 -4.21
C LEU A 117 12.39 16.45 -4.33
N ILE A 118 11.43 16.83 -3.50
CA ILE A 118 10.76 18.12 -3.61
C ILE A 118 11.73 19.30 -3.55
N PRO A 119 12.67 19.38 -2.58
CA PRO A 119 13.64 20.47 -2.51
C PRO A 119 14.59 20.57 -3.71
N VAL A 120 14.74 19.48 -4.48
CA VAL A 120 15.59 19.48 -5.68
C VAL A 120 14.95 20.29 -6.82
N PHE A 121 13.61 20.33 -6.87
CA PHE A 121 12.84 21.00 -7.91
C PHE A 121 12.21 22.32 -7.45
N ALA A 122 12.14 22.58 -6.14
CA ALA A 122 11.47 23.73 -5.55
C ALA A 122 12.50 24.78 -5.06
N THR A 123 12.18 26.05 -5.24
CA THR A 123 12.88 27.13 -4.56
C THR A 123 12.35 27.32 -3.14
N PRO A 124 13.09 27.98 -2.23
CA PRO A 124 12.59 28.25 -0.87
C PRO A 124 11.22 28.93 -0.83
N ALA A 125 10.92 29.79 -1.81
CA ALA A 125 9.63 30.51 -1.91
C ALA A 125 8.47 29.59 -2.38
N THR A 126 8.76 28.52 -3.14
CA THR A 126 7.74 27.62 -3.72
C THR A 126 7.65 26.27 -3.04
N LEU A 127 8.51 26.01 -2.04
CA LEU A 127 8.60 24.73 -1.37
C LEU A 127 7.25 24.26 -0.78
N GLY A 128 6.53 25.18 -0.10
CA GLY A 128 5.22 24.87 0.47
C GLY A 128 4.18 24.49 -0.58
N ALA A 129 4.18 25.18 -1.73
CA ALA A 129 3.28 24.88 -2.83
C ALA A 129 3.52 23.48 -3.41
N HIS A 130 4.77 23.04 -3.54
CA HIS A 130 5.10 21.68 -4.02
C HIS A 130 4.67 20.60 -3.04
N TYR A 131 4.87 20.79 -1.73
CA TYR A 131 4.36 19.88 -0.72
C TYR A 131 2.82 19.83 -0.72
N GLY A 132 2.17 20.99 -0.85
CA GLY A 132 0.72 21.11 -0.97
C GLY A 132 0.19 20.38 -2.21
N ALA A 133 0.82 20.57 -3.36
CA ALA A 133 0.46 19.88 -4.60
C ALA A 133 0.60 18.35 -4.47
N LEU A 134 1.69 17.86 -3.86
CA LEU A 134 1.88 16.43 -3.60
C LEU A 134 0.78 15.86 -2.68
N ALA A 135 0.44 16.58 -1.60
CA ALA A 135 -0.61 16.18 -0.68
C ALA A 135 -1.99 16.15 -1.35
N THR A 136 -2.30 17.18 -2.15
CA THR A 136 -3.56 17.27 -2.90
C THR A 136 -3.67 16.16 -3.93
N ALA A 137 -2.62 15.91 -4.71
CA ALA A 137 -2.58 14.80 -5.67
C ALA A 137 -2.79 13.44 -4.97
N GLY A 138 -2.15 13.25 -3.80
CA GLY A 138 -2.35 12.07 -2.97
C GLY A 138 -3.80 11.92 -2.50
N GLY A 139 -4.42 12.99 -2.01
CA GLY A 139 -5.83 13.01 -1.59
C GLY A 139 -6.79 12.68 -2.73
N VAL A 140 -6.59 13.28 -3.91
CA VAL A 140 -7.39 12.98 -5.11
C VAL A 140 -7.22 11.52 -5.54
N ALA A 141 -6.00 10.99 -5.52
CA ALA A 141 -5.74 9.60 -5.86
C ALA A 141 -6.42 8.63 -4.89
N VAL A 142 -6.43 8.92 -3.58
CA VAL A 142 -7.15 8.13 -2.56
C VAL A 142 -8.64 8.17 -2.80
N LEU A 143 -9.22 9.34 -3.06
CA LEU A 143 -10.65 9.49 -3.35
C LEU A 143 -11.04 8.69 -4.59
N ALA A 144 -10.31 8.88 -5.70
CA ALA A 144 -10.56 8.14 -6.94
C ALA A 144 -10.43 6.64 -6.75
N GLY A 145 -9.40 6.19 -6.01
CA GLY A 145 -9.19 4.78 -5.70
C GLY A 145 -10.34 4.19 -4.88
N ASN A 146 -10.82 4.90 -3.85
CA ASN A 146 -11.95 4.45 -3.04
C ASN A 146 -13.23 4.33 -3.87
N LEU A 147 -13.51 5.29 -4.76
CA LEU A 147 -14.68 5.25 -5.63
C LEU A 147 -14.62 4.10 -6.65
N LEU A 148 -13.46 3.84 -7.22
CA LEU A 148 -13.29 2.81 -8.26
C LEU A 148 -13.25 1.40 -7.68
N LEU A 149 -12.61 1.22 -6.52
CA LEU A 149 -12.29 -0.11 -5.99
C LEU A 149 -13.14 -0.51 -4.78
N GLY A 150 -13.82 0.43 -4.12
CA GLY A 150 -14.60 0.14 -2.91
C GLY A 150 -15.60 -1.01 -3.11
N ASN A 151 -16.47 -0.90 -4.10
CA ASN A 151 -17.46 -1.94 -4.41
C ASN A 151 -16.83 -3.27 -4.88
N GLN A 152 -15.66 -3.24 -5.47
CA GLN A 152 -14.95 -4.45 -5.92
C GLN A 152 -14.31 -5.16 -4.74
N LEU A 153 -13.77 -4.42 -3.77
CA LEU A 153 -13.22 -4.97 -2.55
C LEU A 153 -14.30 -5.63 -1.68
N ASP A 154 -15.52 -5.07 -1.65
CA ASP A 154 -16.66 -5.70 -0.97
C ASP A 154 -17.01 -7.05 -1.60
N ARG A 155 -16.96 -7.17 -2.93
CA ARG A 155 -17.15 -8.46 -3.62
C ARG A 155 -16.03 -9.44 -3.38
N ALA A 156 -14.82 -8.97 -3.10
CA ALA A 156 -13.66 -9.80 -2.79
C ALA A 156 -13.68 -10.41 -1.38
N LEU A 157 -14.71 -10.14 -0.56
CA LEU A 157 -14.90 -10.79 0.75
C LEU A 157 -15.18 -12.29 0.63
N THR A 158 -15.78 -12.73 -0.51
CA THR A 158 -16.02 -14.15 -0.77
C THR A 158 -14.92 -14.72 -1.67
N PRO A 159 -14.31 -15.88 -1.30
CA PRO A 159 -13.32 -16.54 -2.16
C PRO A 159 -13.93 -16.91 -3.51
N SER A 160 -13.43 -16.30 -4.57
CA SER A 160 -13.87 -16.56 -5.95
C SER A 160 -12.76 -16.16 -6.92
N SER A 161 -12.86 -16.61 -8.18
CA SER A 161 -11.94 -16.16 -9.23
C SER A 161 -11.97 -14.64 -9.41
N ASP A 162 -13.13 -14.01 -9.22
CA ASP A 162 -13.33 -12.58 -9.37
C ASP A 162 -12.73 -11.78 -8.20
N ALA A 163 -12.52 -12.43 -7.05
CA ALA A 163 -11.87 -11.81 -5.89
C ALA A 163 -10.40 -11.44 -6.14
N VAL A 164 -9.77 -11.98 -7.17
CA VAL A 164 -8.40 -11.64 -7.58
C VAL A 164 -8.32 -10.29 -8.29
N VAL A 165 -9.39 -9.91 -9.01
CA VAL A 165 -9.42 -8.73 -9.89
C VAL A 165 -9.05 -7.42 -9.18
N PRO A 166 -9.66 -7.04 -8.03
CA PRO A 166 -9.33 -5.79 -7.37
C PRO A 166 -7.87 -5.75 -6.88
N TRP A 167 -7.31 -6.88 -6.49
CA TRP A 167 -5.90 -6.95 -6.08
C TRP A 167 -4.93 -6.74 -7.24
N LEU A 168 -5.24 -7.30 -8.41
CA LEU A 168 -4.47 -7.07 -9.63
C LEU A 168 -4.57 -5.61 -10.10
N GLN A 169 -5.74 -5.01 -10.00
CA GLN A 169 -5.91 -3.58 -10.31
C GLN A 169 -5.07 -2.71 -9.36
N LEU A 170 -5.10 -3.00 -8.04
CA LEU A 170 -4.27 -2.30 -7.07
C LEU A 170 -2.78 -2.49 -7.33
N ALA A 171 -2.35 -3.66 -7.78
CA ALA A 171 -0.96 -3.94 -8.15
C ALA A 171 -0.52 -3.20 -9.43
N ALA A 172 -1.45 -2.97 -10.37
CA ALA A 172 -1.15 -2.31 -11.63
C ALA A 172 -0.70 -0.85 -11.43
N PHE A 173 -1.28 -0.11 -10.48
CA PHE A 173 -0.92 1.29 -10.24
C PHE A 173 0.56 1.48 -9.85
N PRO A 174 1.09 0.82 -8.81
CA PRO A 174 2.51 0.94 -8.47
C PRO A 174 3.42 0.35 -9.55
N MET A 175 2.98 -0.68 -10.28
CA MET A 175 3.75 -1.24 -11.40
C MET A 175 3.92 -0.22 -12.52
N LEU A 176 2.83 0.43 -12.94
CA LEU A 176 2.87 1.50 -13.95
C LEU A 176 3.73 2.67 -13.49
N SER A 177 3.64 3.06 -12.21
CA SER A 177 4.46 4.12 -11.64
C SER A 177 5.95 3.76 -11.65
N ALA A 178 6.30 2.52 -11.31
CA ALA A 178 7.68 2.03 -11.37
C ALA A 178 8.23 2.07 -12.80
N ILE A 179 7.46 1.59 -13.78
CA ILE A 179 7.83 1.58 -15.20
C ILE A 179 8.01 3.02 -15.71
N ALA A 180 7.05 3.90 -15.45
CA ALA A 180 7.11 5.30 -15.85
C ALA A 180 8.37 5.99 -15.33
N LEU A 181 8.69 5.81 -14.04
CA LEU A 181 9.90 6.37 -13.45
C LEU A 181 11.17 5.84 -14.13
N VAL A 182 11.27 4.52 -14.34
CA VAL A 182 12.43 3.92 -15.00
C VAL A 182 12.60 4.47 -16.42
N LEU A 183 11.50 4.63 -17.18
CA LEU A 183 11.55 5.17 -18.55
C LEU A 183 11.98 6.63 -18.56
N ILE A 184 11.42 7.48 -17.69
CA ILE A 184 11.78 8.90 -17.58
C ILE A 184 13.28 9.05 -17.27
N PHE A 185 13.80 8.28 -16.32
CA PHE A 185 15.21 8.38 -15.94
C PHE A 185 16.17 7.75 -16.93
N ARG A 186 15.71 6.83 -17.80
CA ARG A 186 16.52 6.34 -18.93
C ARG A 186 16.56 7.33 -20.08
N SER A 187 15.46 8.02 -20.35
CA SER A 187 15.36 8.99 -21.45
C SER A 187 16.11 10.30 -21.16
N GLY A 188 16.38 10.62 -19.91
CA GLY A 188 17.11 11.83 -19.51
C GLY A 188 18.64 11.68 -19.45
N ARG A 189 19.18 10.54 -19.92
CA ARG A 189 20.63 10.31 -20.09
C ARG A 189 20.98 10.33 -21.57
#